data_3eb0a8b43b6253ad12bc44990f3efb71
#
_entry.id   3eb0a8b43b6253ad12bc44990f3efb71
#
_cell.length_a   1.000
_cell.length_b   1.000
_cell.length_c   1.000
_cell.angle_alpha   90.00
_cell.angle_beta   90.00
_cell.angle_gamma   90.00
#
_symmetry.space_group_name_H-M   'P 1'
#
loop_
_entity.id
_entity.type
_entity.pdbx_description
1 polymer ?
#
loop_
_entity_poly.entity_id
_entity_poly.type
_entity_poly.pdbx_seq_one_letter_code
_entity_poly.pdbx_strand_id
1 'polypeptide(L)'
;MKKLLSIIVLGLLLSGNGLAETTEQRLEAIEKRLERIESLLNPLMSLKENNSPSDVAAKKEEQEKLSECIKIEDINTSIITDERTNEFYPYVEYSYKISYSNSCDKDIYGTPTFSFLDKEGLILHEAIIYKPVLIPAKGSYEAKGTEMLSSKQKINRLHSSSAGLNNLGFY
;
A
#
# COMPACT_ATOMS: atom_id res chain seq x y z
N MET A 1 20.16 -4.89 4.85
CA MET A 1 20.20 -3.91 5.95
C MET A 1 21.42 -2.99 5.93
N LYS A 2 22.65 -3.45 5.62
CA LYS A 2 23.87 -2.60 5.59
C LYS A 2 23.83 -1.46 4.55
N LYS A 3 23.11 -1.59 3.43
CA LYS A 3 23.02 -0.57 2.37
C LYS A 3 22.07 0.60 2.69
N LEU A 4 21.05 0.39 3.54
CA LEU A 4 20.11 1.45 3.97
C LEU A 4 20.75 2.39 5.00
N LEU A 5 21.61 1.88 5.86
CA LEU A 5 22.35 2.72 6.82
C LEU A 5 23.29 3.71 6.12
N SER A 6 23.89 3.31 5.01
CA SER A 6 24.85 4.14 4.26
C SER A 6 24.19 5.38 3.61
N ILE A 7 22.92 5.27 3.19
CA ILE A 7 22.17 6.37 2.56
C ILE A 7 21.72 7.39 3.60
N ILE A 8 21.36 6.94 4.79
CA ILE A 8 20.94 7.85 5.90
C ILE A 8 22.12 8.69 6.39
N VAL A 9 23.32 8.10 6.46
CA VAL A 9 24.53 8.81 6.89
C VAL A 9 24.95 9.87 5.86
N LEU A 10 24.81 9.61 4.56
CA LEU A 10 25.14 10.58 3.50
C LEU A 10 24.16 11.77 3.47
N GLY A 11 22.87 11.53 3.72
CA GLY A 11 21.84 12.58 3.77
C GLY A 11 22.02 13.57 4.92
N LEU A 12 22.58 13.14 6.04
CA LEU A 12 22.82 13.98 7.22
C LEU A 12 24.05 14.88 7.10
N LEU A 13 24.98 14.55 6.20
CA LEU A 13 26.18 15.36 5.96
C LEU A 13 25.96 16.57 5.04
N LEU A 14 24.84 16.61 4.29
CA LEU A 14 24.56 17.66 3.29
C LEU A 14 23.64 18.80 3.79
N SER A 15 23.11 18.72 5.00
CA SER A 15 22.14 19.71 5.53
C SER A 15 22.75 20.75 6.51
N GLY A 16 24.04 21.01 6.45
CA GLY A 16 24.73 21.93 7.35
C GLY A 16 24.96 23.31 6.75
N ASN A 17 24.04 24.27 6.96
CA ASN A 17 24.32 25.69 6.78
C ASN A 17 25.04 26.26 8.02
N GLY A 18 26.30 26.66 7.81
CA GLY A 18 26.99 27.81 8.31
C GLY A 18 26.94 28.19 9.78
N LEU A 19 27.82 27.59 10.56
CA LEU A 19 28.64 28.18 11.62
C LEU A 19 29.78 27.18 11.86
N ALA A 20 30.99 27.64 12.09
CA ALA A 20 32.19 26.78 12.20
C ALA A 20 32.14 25.92 13.48
N GLU A 21 31.29 24.90 13.47
CA GLU A 21 31.30 23.83 14.45
C GLU A 21 32.52 22.95 14.20
N THR A 22 33.29 22.70 15.25
CA THR A 22 34.41 21.77 15.17
C THR A 22 33.93 20.37 14.82
N THR A 23 34.79 19.59 14.18
CA THR A 23 34.48 18.19 13.80
C THR A 23 34.01 17.36 14.98
N GLU A 24 34.51 17.65 16.18
CA GLU A 24 34.12 16.99 17.42
C GLU A 24 32.71 17.31 17.85
N GLN A 25 32.26 18.58 17.75
CA GLN A 25 30.87 18.96 18.06
C GLN A 25 29.87 18.33 17.10
N ARG A 26 30.26 18.14 15.83
CA ARG A 26 29.43 17.42 14.84
C ARG A 26 29.35 15.92 15.14
N LEU A 27 30.46 15.32 15.60
CA LEU A 27 30.47 13.90 15.99
C LEU A 27 29.54 13.66 17.20
N GLU A 28 29.66 14.48 18.23
CA GLU A 28 28.81 14.41 19.42
C GLU A 28 27.31 14.60 19.11
N ALA A 29 26.99 15.52 18.19
CA ALA A 29 25.63 15.72 17.75
C ALA A 29 25.06 14.53 16.94
N ILE A 30 25.91 13.83 16.20
CA ILE A 30 25.54 12.61 15.45
C ILE A 30 25.34 11.45 16.42
N GLU A 31 26.25 11.25 17.38
CA GLU A 31 26.12 10.22 18.41
C GLU A 31 24.82 10.38 19.22
N LYS A 32 24.51 11.59 19.67
CA LYS A 32 23.28 11.90 20.40
C LYS A 32 22.01 11.65 19.57
N ARG A 33 22.07 11.85 18.25
CA ARG A 33 20.96 11.52 17.33
C ARG A 33 20.83 10.02 17.12
N LEU A 34 21.94 9.29 17.02
CA LEU A 34 21.98 7.83 16.92
C LEU A 34 21.37 7.18 18.15
N GLU A 35 21.78 7.58 19.35
CA GLU A 35 21.21 7.10 20.61
C GLU A 35 19.69 7.34 20.69
N ARG A 36 19.23 8.49 20.21
CA ARG A 36 17.80 8.82 20.18
C ARG A 36 17.02 7.95 19.18
N ILE A 37 17.63 7.64 18.04
CA ILE A 37 17.04 6.72 17.04
C ILE A 37 17.00 5.30 17.59
N GLU A 38 18.06 4.83 18.25
CA GLU A 38 18.12 3.52 18.89
C GLU A 38 17.07 3.40 20.02
N SER A 39 16.91 4.45 20.83
CA SER A 39 15.89 4.46 21.89
C SER A 39 14.46 4.43 21.36
N LEU A 40 14.20 4.95 20.16
CA LEU A 40 12.91 4.90 19.48
C LEU A 40 12.67 3.56 18.76
N LEU A 41 13.75 2.90 18.32
CA LEU A 41 13.67 1.61 17.63
C LEU A 41 13.56 0.41 18.60
N ASN A 42 14.13 0.51 19.79
CA ASN A 42 14.09 -0.56 20.80
C ASN A 42 12.64 -0.99 21.17
N PRO A 43 11.68 -0.09 21.41
CA PRO A 43 10.28 -0.48 21.65
C PRO A 43 9.63 -1.18 20.45
N LEU A 44 10.00 -0.78 19.22
CA LEU A 44 9.49 -1.40 17.98
C LEU A 44 10.11 -2.79 17.74
N MET A 45 11.35 -2.99 18.13
CA MET A 45 12.01 -4.29 18.05
C MET A 45 11.47 -5.27 19.11
N SER A 46 11.18 -4.81 20.32
CA SER A 46 10.57 -5.64 21.37
C SER A 46 9.11 -6.05 21.04
N LEU A 47 8.38 -5.25 20.28
CA LEU A 47 7.05 -5.63 19.76
C LEU A 47 7.15 -6.73 18.69
N LYS A 48 8.28 -6.85 17.99
CA LYS A 48 8.51 -7.86 16.97
C LYS A 48 8.95 -9.20 17.55
N GLU A 49 9.58 -9.19 18.71
CA GLU A 49 10.04 -10.42 19.42
C GLU A 49 8.93 -11.16 20.17
N ASN A 50 7.82 -10.48 20.47
CA ASN A 50 6.67 -11.10 21.18
C ASN A 50 5.73 -11.91 20.27
N ASN A 51 5.95 -11.95 18.94
CA ASN A 51 5.25 -12.87 18.07
C ASN A 51 6.02 -14.20 18.03
N SER A 52 5.55 -15.19 18.75
CA SER A 52 6.05 -16.58 18.66
C SER A 52 6.05 -17.02 17.19
N PRO A 53 7.07 -17.77 16.72
CA PRO A 53 7.06 -18.36 15.38
C PRO A 53 5.79 -19.14 15.07
N SER A 54 5.14 -19.72 16.08
CA SER A 54 3.84 -20.41 15.97
C SER A 54 2.70 -19.44 15.64
N ASP A 55 2.70 -18.21 16.19
CA ASP A 55 1.64 -17.25 15.94
C ASP A 55 1.72 -16.63 14.54
N VAL A 56 2.94 -16.47 14.02
CA VAL A 56 3.18 -16.01 12.65
C VAL A 56 2.76 -17.08 11.63
N ALA A 57 3.05 -18.33 11.92
CA ALA A 57 2.64 -19.46 11.06
C ALA A 57 1.11 -19.63 11.06
N ALA A 58 0.46 -19.56 12.24
CA ALA A 58 -0.98 -19.67 12.36
C ALA A 58 -1.72 -18.52 11.63
N LYS A 59 -1.23 -17.27 11.75
CA LYS A 59 -1.79 -16.12 11.03
C LYS A 59 -1.62 -16.25 9.51
N LYS A 60 -0.51 -16.81 9.04
CA LYS A 60 -0.28 -17.02 7.62
C LYS A 60 -1.23 -18.08 7.06
N GLU A 61 -1.40 -19.19 7.77
CA GLU A 61 -2.34 -20.25 7.37
C GLU A 61 -3.79 -19.76 7.38
N GLU A 62 -4.18 -18.94 8.35
CA GLU A 62 -5.49 -18.31 8.40
C GLU A 62 -5.71 -17.36 7.22
N GLN A 63 -4.72 -16.54 6.86
CA GLN A 63 -4.80 -15.64 5.70
C GLN A 63 -4.88 -16.39 4.38
N GLU A 64 -4.15 -17.51 4.22
CA GLU A 64 -4.24 -18.35 3.04
C GLU A 64 -5.65 -18.94 2.90
N LYS A 65 -6.23 -19.50 3.97
CA LYS A 65 -7.63 -19.99 3.98
C LYS A 65 -8.65 -18.90 3.65
N LEU A 66 -8.45 -17.68 4.18
CA LEU A 66 -9.32 -16.54 3.87
C LEU A 66 -9.26 -16.14 2.40
N SER A 67 -8.07 -16.18 1.80
CA SER A 67 -7.90 -15.86 0.39
C SER A 67 -8.57 -16.87 -0.53
N GLU A 68 -8.67 -18.13 -0.13
CA GLU A 68 -9.40 -19.17 -0.88
C GLU A 68 -10.93 -18.99 -0.84
N CYS A 69 -11.43 -18.35 0.22
CA CYS A 69 -12.86 -18.08 0.38
C CYS A 69 -13.36 -16.92 -0.50
N ILE A 70 -12.49 -15.97 -0.77
CA ILE A 70 -12.86 -14.75 -1.49
C ILE A 70 -12.49 -14.88 -2.96
N LYS A 71 -13.46 -14.56 -3.82
CA LYS A 71 -13.26 -14.49 -5.25
C LYS A 71 -13.71 -13.14 -5.77
N ILE A 72 -12.91 -12.55 -6.66
CA ILE A 72 -13.32 -11.40 -7.46
C ILE A 72 -14.04 -11.95 -8.69
N GLU A 73 -15.34 -11.71 -8.76
CA GLU A 73 -16.19 -12.24 -9.82
C GLU A 73 -16.15 -11.35 -11.06
N ASP A 74 -16.08 -10.03 -10.84
CA ASP A 74 -16.14 -9.07 -11.94
C ASP A 74 -15.51 -7.73 -11.56
N ILE A 75 -14.89 -7.08 -12.56
CA ILE A 75 -14.35 -5.73 -12.47
C ILE A 75 -14.85 -4.93 -13.68
N ASN A 76 -15.78 -4.03 -13.44
CA ASN A 76 -16.30 -3.14 -14.45
C ASN A 76 -15.69 -1.74 -14.28
N THR A 77 -15.21 -1.16 -15.37
CA THR A 77 -14.73 0.22 -15.40
C THR A 77 -15.39 0.99 -16.53
N SER A 78 -15.70 2.25 -16.28
CA SER A 78 -16.18 3.17 -17.32
C SER A 78 -15.56 4.55 -17.14
N ILE A 79 -15.33 5.24 -18.24
CA ILE A 79 -14.81 6.61 -18.23
C ILE A 79 -15.97 7.55 -17.87
N ILE A 80 -15.74 8.42 -16.87
CA ILE A 80 -16.65 9.50 -16.48
C ILE A 80 -16.24 10.79 -17.20
N THR A 81 -14.93 11.12 -17.13
CA THR A 81 -14.37 12.33 -17.69
C THR A 81 -13.11 11.97 -18.47
N ASP A 82 -12.95 12.52 -19.67
CA ASP A 82 -11.78 12.29 -20.52
C ASP A 82 -11.18 13.63 -20.96
N GLU A 83 -10.18 14.08 -20.21
CA GLU A 83 -9.39 15.29 -20.47
C GLU A 83 -7.93 14.94 -20.86
N ARG A 84 -7.73 13.81 -21.55
CA ARG A 84 -6.38 13.36 -21.96
C ARG A 84 -5.71 14.30 -22.97
N THR A 85 -6.48 15.11 -23.68
CA THR A 85 -5.98 16.12 -24.65
C THR A 85 -5.67 17.47 -24.01
N ASN A 86 -5.99 17.66 -22.72
CA ASN A 86 -5.64 18.87 -22.00
C ASN A 86 -4.11 19.02 -21.92
N GLU A 87 -3.59 20.13 -22.43
CA GLU A 87 -2.13 20.34 -22.51
C GLU A 87 -1.48 20.58 -21.15
N PHE A 88 -2.23 21.15 -20.20
CA PHE A 88 -1.70 21.55 -18.89
C PHE A 88 -1.92 20.47 -17.83
N TYR A 89 -3.10 19.86 -17.81
CA TYR A 89 -3.49 18.88 -16.79
C TYR A 89 -4.25 17.70 -17.43
N PRO A 90 -3.55 16.82 -18.16
CA PRO A 90 -4.21 15.66 -18.75
C PRO A 90 -4.61 14.67 -17.66
N TYR A 91 -5.90 14.29 -17.65
CA TYR A 91 -6.43 13.27 -16.76
C TYR A 91 -7.58 12.49 -17.41
N VAL A 92 -7.82 11.31 -16.89
CA VAL A 92 -9.03 10.52 -17.18
C VAL A 92 -9.59 10.05 -15.85
N GLU A 93 -10.86 10.33 -15.60
CA GLU A 93 -11.57 9.85 -14.44
C GLU A 93 -12.40 8.62 -14.81
N TYR A 94 -12.26 7.57 -14.01
CA TYR A 94 -12.95 6.30 -14.17
C TYR A 94 -13.87 6.06 -12.99
N SER A 95 -15.09 5.56 -13.27
CA SER A 95 -15.83 4.81 -12.27
C SER A 95 -15.41 3.36 -12.32
N TYR A 96 -15.41 2.70 -11.17
CA TYR A 96 -15.21 1.28 -11.07
C TYR A 96 -16.26 0.63 -10.19
N LYS A 97 -16.50 -0.64 -10.48
CA LYS A 97 -17.38 -1.53 -9.74
C LYS A 97 -16.70 -2.89 -9.65
N ILE A 98 -16.49 -3.37 -8.43
CA ILE A 98 -15.83 -4.64 -8.16
C ILE A 98 -16.80 -5.54 -7.42
N SER A 99 -17.05 -6.74 -7.94
CA SER A 99 -17.92 -7.73 -7.32
C SER A 99 -17.09 -8.80 -6.65
N TYR A 100 -17.31 -9.00 -5.35
CA TYR A 100 -16.68 -10.05 -4.54
C TYR A 100 -17.72 -11.10 -4.16
N SER A 101 -17.30 -12.37 -4.10
CA SER A 101 -18.05 -13.45 -3.49
C SER A 101 -17.27 -14.07 -2.35
N ASN A 102 -17.98 -14.55 -1.32
CA ASN A 102 -17.45 -15.26 -0.19
C ASN A 102 -18.06 -16.66 -0.16
N SER A 103 -17.22 -17.68 -0.33
CA SER A 103 -17.64 -19.09 -0.32
C SER A 103 -17.57 -19.76 1.07
N CYS A 104 -17.05 -19.05 2.09
CA CYS A 104 -16.95 -19.55 3.46
C CYS A 104 -18.23 -19.32 4.27
N ASP A 105 -18.33 -20.07 5.39
CA ASP A 105 -19.48 -20.02 6.31
C ASP A 105 -19.40 -18.90 7.35
N LYS A 106 -18.40 -18.01 7.24
CA LYS A 106 -18.18 -16.86 8.12
C LYS A 106 -18.10 -15.59 7.30
N ASP A 107 -18.52 -14.49 7.90
CA ASP A 107 -18.33 -13.17 7.33
C ASP A 107 -16.84 -12.84 7.27
N ILE A 108 -16.41 -12.24 6.16
CA ILE A 108 -15.03 -11.84 5.93
C ILE A 108 -15.00 -10.32 5.74
N TYR A 109 -14.13 -9.66 6.47
CA TYR A 109 -13.83 -8.26 6.22
C TYR A 109 -12.49 -8.12 5.49
N GLY A 110 -12.36 -7.04 4.73
CA GLY A 110 -11.11 -6.71 4.04
C GLY A 110 -11.15 -5.29 3.48
N THR A 111 -10.00 -4.82 3.03
CA THR A 111 -9.84 -3.50 2.43
C THR A 111 -9.70 -3.65 0.92
N PRO A 112 -10.71 -3.23 0.12
CA PRO A 112 -10.63 -3.30 -1.33
C PRO A 112 -9.49 -2.45 -1.88
N THR A 113 -8.84 -2.95 -2.93
CA THR A 113 -7.89 -2.20 -3.75
C THR A 113 -8.31 -2.26 -5.21
N PHE A 114 -7.97 -1.22 -5.95
CA PHE A 114 -8.20 -1.13 -7.37
C PHE A 114 -6.95 -0.58 -8.04
N SER A 115 -6.48 -1.20 -9.12
CA SER A 115 -5.25 -0.82 -9.79
C SER A 115 -5.43 -0.68 -11.29
N PHE A 116 -4.78 0.33 -11.86
CA PHE A 116 -4.58 0.47 -13.30
C PHE A 116 -3.26 -0.17 -13.70
N LEU A 117 -3.27 -0.98 -14.75
CA LEU A 117 -2.13 -1.76 -15.22
C LEU A 117 -1.76 -1.37 -16.65
N ASP A 118 -0.48 -1.47 -16.97
CA ASP A 118 -0.02 -1.45 -18.37
C ASP A 118 -0.09 -2.85 -19.02
N LYS A 119 0.35 -2.93 -20.25
CA LYS A 119 0.32 -4.18 -21.04
C LYS A 119 1.25 -5.28 -20.50
N GLU A 120 2.27 -4.92 -19.72
CA GLU A 120 3.16 -5.84 -19.03
C GLU A 120 2.63 -6.25 -17.65
N GLY A 121 1.47 -5.72 -17.21
CA GLY A 121 0.88 -5.95 -15.89
C GLY A 121 1.52 -5.12 -14.77
N LEU A 122 2.31 -4.11 -15.10
CA LEU A 122 2.89 -3.20 -14.12
C LEU A 122 1.84 -2.19 -13.63
N ILE A 123 1.82 -1.97 -12.31
CA ILE A 123 0.88 -1.02 -11.69
C ILE A 123 1.28 0.41 -12.04
N LEU A 124 0.38 1.10 -12.75
CA LEU A 124 0.50 2.53 -13.06
C LEU A 124 -0.03 3.41 -11.94
N HIS A 125 -1.08 2.95 -11.28
CA HIS A 125 -1.73 3.62 -10.15
C HIS A 125 -2.52 2.59 -9.35
N GLU A 126 -2.50 2.72 -8.03
CA GLU A 126 -3.28 1.89 -7.12
C GLU A 126 -4.09 2.79 -6.19
N ALA A 127 -5.37 2.50 -6.11
CA ALA A 127 -6.30 3.10 -5.18
C ALA A 127 -6.58 2.13 -4.03
N ILE A 128 -6.39 2.60 -2.81
CA ILE A 128 -6.76 1.87 -1.60
C ILE A 128 -8.06 2.45 -1.08
N ILE A 129 -9.11 1.64 -1.07
CA ILE A 129 -10.39 2.04 -0.47
C ILE A 129 -10.24 1.91 1.04
N TYR A 130 -9.92 3.00 1.72
CA TYR A 130 -9.57 3.01 3.16
C TYR A 130 -10.68 2.49 4.10
N LYS A 131 -11.90 2.33 3.61
CA LYS A 131 -13.00 1.79 4.41
C LYS A 131 -13.06 0.27 4.23
N PRO A 132 -12.78 -0.51 5.28
CA PRO A 132 -12.98 -1.96 5.23
C PRO A 132 -14.43 -2.30 4.89
N VAL A 133 -14.61 -3.34 4.11
CA VAL A 133 -15.92 -3.86 3.72
C VAL A 133 -16.16 -5.22 4.38
N LEU A 134 -17.42 -5.53 4.65
CA LEU A 134 -17.86 -6.83 5.16
C LEU A 134 -18.52 -7.60 4.01
N ILE A 135 -18.01 -8.79 3.72
CA ILE A 135 -18.56 -9.70 2.73
C ILE A 135 -19.24 -10.83 3.50
N PRO A 136 -20.57 -10.93 3.47
CA PRO A 136 -21.30 -11.89 4.29
C PRO A 136 -20.97 -13.32 3.91
N ALA A 137 -21.12 -14.23 4.88
CA ALA A 137 -20.97 -15.67 4.68
C ALA A 137 -21.85 -16.16 3.54
N LYS A 138 -21.27 -16.98 2.63
CA LYS A 138 -21.96 -17.49 1.43
C LYS A 138 -22.65 -16.41 0.58
N GLY A 139 -22.17 -15.16 0.71
CA GLY A 139 -22.75 -13.99 0.09
C GLY A 139 -21.82 -13.26 -0.87
N SER A 140 -22.23 -12.08 -1.26
CA SER A 140 -21.49 -11.21 -2.15
C SER A 140 -21.50 -9.76 -1.66
N TYR A 141 -20.52 -9.00 -2.13
CA TYR A 141 -20.38 -7.57 -1.88
C TYR A 141 -19.96 -6.86 -3.16
N GLU A 142 -20.44 -5.64 -3.35
CA GLU A 142 -20.09 -4.80 -4.48
C GLU A 142 -19.43 -3.51 -3.99
N ALA A 143 -18.14 -3.35 -4.28
CA ALA A 143 -17.41 -2.11 -4.07
C ALA A 143 -17.55 -1.20 -5.29
N LYS A 144 -17.79 0.09 -5.06
CA LYS A 144 -17.88 1.12 -6.11
C LYS A 144 -17.08 2.34 -5.72
N GLY A 145 -16.54 3.02 -6.70
CA GLY A 145 -15.84 4.27 -6.51
C GLY A 145 -15.45 4.93 -7.81
N THR A 146 -14.71 6.01 -7.67
CA THR A 146 -14.10 6.72 -8.79
C THR A 146 -12.63 6.89 -8.53
N GLU A 147 -11.83 6.81 -9.58
CA GLU A 147 -10.40 7.05 -9.55
C GLU A 147 -9.94 7.87 -10.74
N MET A 148 -8.96 8.73 -10.51
CA MET A 148 -8.40 9.59 -11.52
C MET A 148 -6.98 9.16 -11.87
N LEU A 149 -6.76 8.87 -13.13
CA LEU A 149 -5.43 8.66 -13.68
C LEU A 149 -4.95 9.98 -14.29
N SER A 150 -4.02 10.64 -13.62
CA SER A 150 -3.36 11.85 -14.08
C SER A 150 -1.97 11.52 -14.63
N SER A 151 -1.46 12.30 -15.56
CA SER A 151 -0.22 12.11 -16.32
C SER A 151 -0.43 11.42 -17.67
N LYS A 152 -0.09 12.17 -18.70
CA LYS A 152 -0.15 11.71 -20.09
C LYS A 152 0.58 10.39 -20.31
N GLN A 153 1.73 10.20 -19.64
CA GLN A 153 2.51 8.98 -19.73
C GLN A 153 1.75 7.76 -19.19
N LYS A 154 1.08 7.89 -18.04
CA LYS A 154 0.30 6.80 -17.42
C LYS A 154 -0.95 6.50 -18.26
N ILE A 155 -1.67 7.54 -18.70
CA ILE A 155 -2.87 7.40 -19.52
C ILE A 155 -2.58 6.65 -20.80
N ASN A 156 -1.47 6.97 -21.49
CA ASN A 156 -1.08 6.32 -22.74
C ASN A 156 -0.61 4.87 -22.56
N ARG A 157 -0.21 4.48 -21.36
CA ARG A 157 0.21 3.10 -21.04
C ARG A 157 -0.91 2.24 -20.49
N LEU A 158 -2.04 2.85 -20.12
CA LEU A 158 -3.16 2.11 -19.55
C LEU A 158 -3.67 1.04 -20.52
N HIS A 159 -3.71 -0.20 -20.04
CA HIS A 159 -4.17 -1.36 -20.79
C HIS A 159 -5.34 -2.08 -20.13
N SER A 160 -5.28 -2.26 -18.80
CA SER A 160 -6.27 -3.00 -18.03
C SER A 160 -6.38 -2.48 -16.60
N SER A 161 -7.31 -3.06 -15.85
CA SER A 161 -7.46 -2.84 -14.41
C SER A 161 -7.46 -4.17 -13.67
N SER A 162 -7.07 -4.11 -12.41
CA SER A 162 -7.16 -5.23 -11.48
C SER A 162 -7.75 -4.78 -10.15
N ALA A 163 -8.20 -5.71 -9.36
CA ALA A 163 -8.68 -5.47 -8.01
C ALA A 163 -8.09 -6.49 -7.03
N GLY A 164 -8.09 -6.12 -5.76
CA GLY A 164 -7.66 -6.96 -4.67
C GLY A 164 -8.49 -6.73 -3.42
N LEU A 165 -8.24 -7.53 -2.42
CA LEU A 165 -8.79 -7.36 -1.09
C LEU A 165 -7.67 -7.61 -0.07
N ASN A 166 -7.21 -6.57 0.60
CA ASN A 166 -6.12 -6.62 1.57
C ASN A 166 -6.65 -6.69 3.01
N ASN A 167 -5.79 -7.05 3.96
CA ASN A 167 -6.10 -7.09 5.39
C ASN A 167 -7.33 -7.95 5.69
N LEU A 168 -7.39 -9.15 5.10
CA LEU A 168 -8.47 -10.10 5.30
C LEU A 168 -8.54 -10.56 6.77
N GLY A 169 -9.77 -10.71 7.27
CA GLY A 169 -10.05 -11.28 8.59
C GLY A 169 -11.47 -11.81 8.66
N PHE A 170 -11.71 -12.74 9.60
CA PHE A 170 -13.08 -13.15 9.96
C PHE A 170 -13.70 -12.13 10.92
N TYR A 171 -15.00 -11.90 10.76
CA TYR A 171 -15.79 -11.10 11.70
C TYR A 171 -16.42 -11.98 12.77
#